data_63ba5f63fd7496b58c6d088208326fc4
#
_entry.id   63ba5f63fd7496b58c6d088208326fc4
#
_cell.length_a   1.000
_cell.length_b   1.000
_cell.length_c   1.000
_cell.angle_alpha   90.00
_cell.angle_beta   90.00
_cell.angle_gamma   90.00
#
_symmetry.space_group_name_H-M   'P 1'
#
loop_
_entity.id
_entity.type
_entity.pdbx_description
1 polymer ?
#
loop_
_entity_poly.entity_id
_entity_poly.type
_entity_poly.pdbx_seq_one_letter_code
_entity_poly.pdbx_strand_id
1 'polypeptide(L)'
;MWGAAQRIIKRRQVSGQRTIILHLGDHDPSGIDMTRDIKDRLAMFTHHHLGEDVVFVKRIALTMKQIERYKPPPNPAKKADGRYKAYVEKYGQFSWELDALPPNVLVALVQRQVLKYMDEAKMQAAVEKQKTNQRSLIKVAQNWTTALDACN
;
A
#
# COMPACT_ATOMS: atom_id res chain seq x y z
N MET A 1 -6.85 -10.94 6.47
CA MET A 1 -6.30 -10.05 7.54
C MET A 1 -5.22 -10.74 8.37
N TRP A 2 -5.48 -11.93 8.98
CA TRP A 2 -4.50 -12.62 9.83
C TRP A 2 -3.13 -12.87 9.18
N GLY A 3 -3.07 -13.41 7.95
CA GLY A 3 -1.80 -13.58 7.25
C GLY A 3 -1.00 -12.29 6.98
N ALA A 4 -1.67 -11.14 6.88
CA ALA A 4 -0.99 -9.85 6.82
C ALA A 4 -0.40 -9.48 8.18
N ALA A 5 -1.15 -9.67 9.26
CA ALA A 5 -0.68 -9.43 10.62
C ALA A 5 0.55 -10.30 10.96
N GLN A 6 0.54 -11.59 10.60
CA GLN A 6 1.69 -12.48 10.80
C GLN A 6 2.97 -11.98 10.10
N ARG A 7 2.86 -11.51 8.85
CA ARG A 7 4.02 -10.93 8.13
C ARG A 7 4.54 -9.66 8.80
N ILE A 8 3.65 -8.82 9.32
CA ILE A 8 3.99 -7.59 10.04
C ILE A 8 4.70 -7.93 11.35
N ILE A 9 4.14 -8.86 12.14
CA ILE A 9 4.72 -9.32 13.40
C ILE A 9 6.13 -9.87 13.17
N LYS A 10 6.28 -10.80 12.20
CA LYS A 10 7.59 -11.37 11.85
C LYS A 10 8.60 -10.30 11.45
N ARG A 11 8.20 -9.33 10.60
CA ARG A 11 9.08 -8.23 10.19
C ARG A 11 9.50 -7.37 11.38
N ARG A 12 8.56 -7.05 12.27
CA ARG A 12 8.86 -6.29 13.49
C ARG A 12 9.87 -7.01 14.39
N GLN A 13 9.67 -8.31 14.62
CA GLN A 13 10.55 -9.13 15.45
C GLN A 13 11.96 -9.29 14.87
N VAL A 14 12.07 -9.47 13.54
CA VAL A 14 13.37 -9.72 12.87
C VAL A 14 14.15 -8.43 12.63
N SER A 15 13.50 -7.34 12.23
CA SER A 15 14.17 -6.12 11.75
C SER A 15 13.83 -4.84 12.53
N GLY A 16 12.95 -4.93 13.53
CA GLY A 16 12.50 -3.75 14.30
C GLY A 16 11.64 -2.75 13.49
N GLN A 17 11.27 -3.09 12.26
CA GLN A 17 10.59 -2.16 11.36
C GLN A 17 9.12 -1.96 11.73
N ARG A 18 8.65 -0.72 11.61
CA ARG A 18 7.23 -0.38 11.59
C ARG A 18 6.64 -0.62 10.20
N THR A 19 5.34 -0.85 10.14
CA THR A 19 4.62 -1.04 8.86
C THR A 19 3.68 0.13 8.60
N ILE A 20 3.82 0.74 7.43
CA ILE A 20 2.94 1.80 6.97
C ILE A 20 2.13 1.26 5.79
N ILE A 21 0.81 1.30 5.92
CA ILE A 21 -0.13 0.88 4.89
C ILE A 21 -0.71 2.13 4.24
N LEU A 22 -0.42 2.30 2.95
CA LEU A 22 -1.00 3.35 2.13
C LEU A 22 -2.25 2.77 1.47
N HIS A 23 -3.42 3.24 1.92
CA HIS A 23 -4.71 2.75 1.44
C HIS A 23 -5.28 3.68 0.39
N LEU A 24 -5.65 3.09 -0.75
CA LEU A 24 -6.42 3.72 -1.82
C LEU A 24 -7.77 3.00 -1.90
N GLY A 25 -8.85 3.75 -2.01
CA GLY A 25 -10.19 3.18 -2.13
C GLY A 25 -11.22 4.25 -2.46
N ASP A 26 -12.39 3.81 -2.90
CA ASP A 26 -13.50 4.65 -3.28
C ASP A 26 -13.96 5.54 -2.12
N HIS A 27 -14.44 6.71 -2.45
CA HIS A 27 -15.09 7.57 -1.46
C HIS A 27 -16.58 7.26 -1.44
N ASP A 28 -16.91 6.13 -0.83
CA ASP A 28 -18.26 5.62 -0.62
C ASP A 28 -18.39 5.05 0.81
N PRO A 29 -19.61 4.68 1.27
CA PRO A 29 -19.81 4.15 2.61
C PRO A 29 -18.91 2.99 2.97
N SER A 30 -18.71 2.03 2.06
CA SER A 30 -17.89 0.84 2.31
C SER A 30 -16.39 1.15 2.25
N GLY A 31 -15.94 1.95 1.29
CA GLY A 31 -14.54 2.31 1.10
C GLY A 31 -13.96 3.15 2.24
N ILE A 32 -14.77 4.05 2.82
CA ILE A 32 -14.37 4.80 4.02
C ILE A 32 -14.25 3.87 5.23
N ASP A 33 -15.23 2.99 5.43
CA ASP A 33 -15.22 2.03 6.53
C ASP A 33 -14.07 1.01 6.41
N MET A 34 -13.74 0.59 5.20
CA MET A 34 -12.62 -0.32 4.95
C MET A 34 -11.29 0.20 5.50
N THR A 35 -11.04 1.50 5.41
CA THR A 35 -9.82 2.10 5.99
C THR A 35 -9.79 1.93 7.51
N ARG A 36 -10.93 2.13 8.18
CA ARG A 36 -11.10 1.92 9.62
C ARG A 36 -10.91 0.43 9.98
N ASP A 37 -11.61 -0.45 9.27
CA ASP A 37 -11.56 -1.90 9.52
C ASP A 37 -10.14 -2.48 9.37
N ILE A 38 -9.39 -2.06 8.34
CA ILE A 38 -7.99 -2.45 8.16
C ILE A 38 -7.15 -2.01 9.37
N LYS A 39 -7.31 -0.76 9.80
CA LYS A 39 -6.57 -0.20 10.93
C LYS A 39 -6.89 -0.98 12.22
N ASP A 40 -8.17 -1.10 12.55
CA ASP A 40 -8.62 -1.69 13.82
C ASP A 40 -8.24 -3.16 13.93
N ARG A 41 -8.46 -3.95 12.87
CA ARG A 41 -8.11 -5.38 12.87
C ARG A 41 -6.62 -5.64 12.89
N LEU A 42 -5.83 -4.88 12.13
CA LEU A 42 -4.39 -5.07 12.16
C LEU A 42 -3.79 -4.62 13.49
N ALA A 43 -4.26 -3.49 14.03
CA ALA A 43 -3.86 -3.04 15.37
C ALA A 43 -4.18 -4.10 16.43
N MET A 44 -5.41 -4.64 16.43
CA MET A 44 -5.81 -5.69 17.37
C MET A 44 -4.89 -6.92 17.31
N PHE A 45 -4.61 -7.43 16.10
CA PHE A 45 -3.77 -8.62 15.94
C PHE A 45 -2.30 -8.35 16.30
N THR A 46 -1.76 -7.21 15.88
CA THR A 46 -0.34 -6.90 16.15
C THR A 46 -0.11 -6.51 17.60
N HIS A 47 -1.01 -5.75 18.21
CA HIS A 47 -0.91 -5.35 19.62
C HIS A 47 -1.00 -6.57 20.54
N HIS A 48 -1.89 -7.53 20.27
CA HIS A 48 -1.99 -8.76 21.03
C HIS A 48 -0.67 -9.54 21.08
N HIS A 49 0.10 -9.56 19.99
CA HIS A 49 1.35 -10.33 19.91
C HIS A 49 2.61 -9.54 20.26
N LEU A 50 2.59 -8.22 20.12
CA LEU A 50 3.79 -7.39 20.27
C LEU A 50 3.71 -6.43 21.47
N GLY A 51 2.52 -6.20 22.03
CA GLY A 51 2.29 -5.24 23.11
C GLY A 51 2.45 -3.77 22.70
N GLU A 52 2.59 -3.49 21.40
CA GLU A 52 2.84 -2.14 20.88
C GLU A 52 2.15 -1.90 19.53
N ASP A 53 1.95 -0.63 19.19
CA ASP A 53 1.40 -0.21 17.90
C ASP A 53 2.51 -0.10 16.86
N VAL A 54 2.51 -1.05 15.92
CA VAL A 54 3.53 -1.15 14.85
C VAL A 54 2.97 -0.89 13.44
N VAL A 55 1.64 -0.71 13.33
CA VAL A 55 0.94 -0.53 12.06
C VAL A 55 0.31 0.84 11.97
N PHE A 56 0.65 1.57 10.91
CA PHE A 56 0.07 2.87 10.59
C PHE A 56 -0.68 2.78 9.28
N VAL A 57 -2.01 2.94 9.31
CA VAL A 57 -2.84 2.94 8.11
C VAL A 57 -3.15 4.38 7.71
N LYS A 58 -2.78 4.75 6.51
CA LYS A 58 -3.02 6.07 5.95
C LYS A 58 -3.81 5.97 4.66
N ARG A 59 -5.02 6.53 4.66
CA ARG A 59 -5.77 6.73 3.43
C ARG A 59 -5.13 7.83 2.60
N ILE A 60 -4.70 7.52 1.38
CA ILE A 60 -4.03 8.46 0.47
C ILE A 60 -4.91 8.88 -0.69
N ALA A 61 -5.95 8.09 -0.99
CA ALA A 61 -7.02 8.37 -1.94
C ALA A 61 -8.26 7.49 -1.63
N LEU A 62 -9.47 7.83 -2.00
CA LEU A 62 -9.93 9.11 -2.49
C LEU A 62 -10.39 9.95 -1.30
N THR A 63 -10.03 11.22 -1.23
CA THR A 63 -10.40 12.14 -0.14
C THR A 63 -11.26 13.27 -0.66
N MET A 64 -12.10 13.91 0.20
CA MET A 64 -12.91 15.07 -0.19
C MET A 64 -12.09 16.19 -0.85
N LYS A 65 -10.91 16.50 -0.31
CA LYS A 65 -10.01 17.51 -0.91
C LYS A 65 -9.59 17.17 -2.34
N GLN A 66 -9.43 15.87 -2.64
CA GLN A 66 -9.11 15.41 -4.00
C GLN A 66 -10.34 15.47 -4.91
N ILE A 67 -11.52 15.13 -4.39
CA ILE A 67 -12.79 15.27 -5.11
C ILE A 67 -13.04 16.74 -5.50
N GLU A 68 -12.87 17.66 -4.58
CA GLU A 68 -12.99 19.11 -4.84
C GLU A 68 -11.97 19.59 -5.89
N ARG A 69 -10.75 19.08 -5.84
CA ARG A 69 -9.67 19.47 -6.75
C ARG A 69 -9.81 18.89 -8.15
N TYR A 70 -10.11 17.59 -8.25
CA TYR A 70 -10.10 16.87 -9.54
C TYR A 70 -11.47 16.72 -10.15
N LYS A 71 -12.53 17.01 -9.38
CA LYS A 71 -13.94 16.98 -9.80
C LYS A 71 -14.34 15.72 -10.57
N PRO A 72 -14.03 14.51 -10.06
CA PRO A 72 -14.48 13.29 -10.69
C PRO A 72 -16.01 13.22 -10.71
N PRO A 73 -16.61 12.50 -11.68
CA PRO A 73 -18.06 12.37 -11.76
C PRO A 73 -18.62 11.72 -10.49
N PRO A 74 -19.68 12.29 -9.90
CA PRO A 74 -20.33 11.72 -8.74
C PRO A 74 -21.27 10.58 -9.13
N ASN A 75 -21.37 9.57 -8.26
CA ASN A 75 -22.40 8.55 -8.28
C ASN A 75 -23.33 8.68 -7.07
N PRO A 76 -24.61 8.27 -7.14
CA PRO A 76 -25.44 8.19 -5.95
C PRO A 76 -24.86 7.20 -4.94
N ALA A 77 -24.78 7.57 -3.68
CA ALA A 77 -24.35 6.67 -2.63
C ALA A 77 -25.35 5.51 -2.46
N LYS A 78 -24.88 4.28 -2.28
CA LYS A 78 -25.69 3.06 -2.24
C LYS A 78 -26.55 3.02 -0.98
N LYS A 79 -27.85 3.24 -1.12
CA LYS A 79 -28.84 3.25 -0.01
C LYS A 79 -28.94 1.89 0.72
N ALA A 80 -28.64 0.79 0.03
CA ALA A 80 -28.66 -0.55 0.60
C ALA A 80 -27.48 -0.85 1.55
N ASP A 81 -26.45 -0.01 1.59
CA ASP A 81 -25.32 -0.17 2.52
C ASP A 81 -25.75 0.26 3.93
N GLY A 82 -25.54 -0.60 4.93
CA GLY A 82 -25.88 -0.30 6.33
C GLY A 82 -25.17 0.94 6.90
N ARG A 83 -24.07 1.38 6.26
CA ARG A 83 -23.31 2.57 6.64
C ARG A 83 -23.78 3.86 5.95
N TYR A 84 -24.78 3.73 5.04
CA TYR A 84 -25.28 4.84 4.23
C TYR A 84 -25.67 6.06 5.06
N LYS A 85 -26.44 5.89 6.13
CA LYS A 85 -26.93 6.99 6.97
C LYS A 85 -25.77 7.82 7.55
N ALA A 86 -24.81 7.16 8.19
CA ALA A 86 -23.65 7.83 8.78
C ALA A 86 -22.74 8.47 7.72
N TYR A 87 -22.64 7.86 6.55
CA TYR A 87 -21.89 8.43 5.44
C TYR A 87 -22.53 9.70 4.91
N VAL A 88 -23.85 9.66 4.63
CA VAL A 88 -24.60 10.79 4.05
C VAL A 88 -24.65 11.99 5.01
N GLU A 89 -24.79 11.74 6.30
CA GLU A 89 -24.73 12.79 7.32
C GLU A 89 -23.40 13.56 7.27
N LYS A 90 -22.31 12.89 6.96
CA LYS A 90 -20.97 13.49 6.96
C LYS A 90 -20.51 14.03 5.60
N TYR A 91 -20.87 13.35 4.51
CA TYR A 91 -20.31 13.59 3.18
C TYR A 91 -21.37 13.92 2.10
N GLY A 92 -22.67 13.83 2.43
CA GLY A 92 -23.74 14.05 1.48
C GLY A 92 -24.12 12.78 0.69
N GLN A 93 -25.05 12.94 -0.25
CA GLN A 93 -25.71 11.82 -0.95
C GLN A 93 -24.91 11.23 -2.12
N PHE A 94 -23.72 11.74 -2.38
CA PHE A 94 -22.88 11.31 -3.50
C PHE A 94 -21.68 10.48 -3.01
N SER A 95 -21.22 9.62 -3.88
CA SER A 95 -20.01 8.80 -3.74
C SER A 95 -19.13 8.95 -4.98
N TRP A 96 -17.88 8.57 -4.89
CA TRP A 96 -16.92 8.70 -5.99
C TRP A 96 -16.02 7.48 -6.02
N GLU A 97 -15.77 6.99 -7.22
CA GLU A 97 -14.90 5.86 -7.48
C GLU A 97 -13.44 6.33 -7.66
N LEU A 98 -12.51 5.53 -7.17
CA LEU A 98 -11.08 5.84 -7.24
C LEU A 98 -10.56 5.88 -8.68
N ASP A 99 -11.07 4.98 -9.52
CA ASP A 99 -10.70 4.86 -10.93
C ASP A 99 -11.20 6.00 -11.82
N ALA A 100 -12.11 6.84 -11.30
CA ALA A 100 -12.49 8.09 -11.94
C ALA A 100 -11.35 9.15 -11.90
N LEU A 101 -10.28 8.93 -11.12
CA LEU A 101 -9.09 9.77 -11.19
C LEU A 101 -8.18 9.33 -12.34
N PRO A 102 -7.56 10.30 -13.06
CA PRO A 102 -6.58 9.99 -14.09
C PRO A 102 -5.42 9.13 -13.53
N PRO A 103 -4.96 8.10 -14.25
CA PRO A 103 -3.89 7.20 -13.78
C PRO A 103 -2.60 7.92 -13.37
N ASN A 104 -2.20 8.97 -14.08
CA ASN A 104 -1.03 9.77 -13.73
C ASN A 104 -1.17 10.47 -12.37
N VAL A 105 -2.38 10.89 -12.00
CA VAL A 105 -2.67 11.47 -10.67
C VAL A 105 -2.50 10.39 -9.60
N LEU A 106 -3.03 9.18 -9.81
CA LEU A 106 -2.89 8.07 -8.86
C LEU A 106 -1.42 7.70 -8.68
N VAL A 107 -0.66 7.56 -9.77
CA VAL A 107 0.78 7.29 -9.72
C VAL A 107 1.52 8.37 -8.91
N ALA A 108 1.26 9.65 -9.19
CA ALA A 108 1.90 10.76 -8.49
C ALA A 108 1.54 10.79 -6.99
N LEU A 109 0.29 10.44 -6.62
CA LEU A 109 -0.14 10.33 -5.23
C LEU A 109 0.63 9.23 -4.49
N VAL A 110 0.75 8.04 -5.10
CA VAL A 110 1.49 6.91 -4.54
C VAL A 110 2.97 7.26 -4.38
N GLN A 111 3.62 7.70 -5.45
CA GLN A 111 5.03 8.08 -5.44
C GLN A 111 5.35 9.10 -4.34
N ARG A 112 4.58 10.19 -4.26
CA ARG A 112 4.76 11.22 -3.25
C ARG A 112 4.63 10.69 -1.83
N GLN A 113 3.75 9.72 -1.58
CA GLN A 113 3.59 9.15 -0.24
C GLN A 113 4.68 8.12 0.08
N VAL A 114 5.08 7.31 -0.88
CA VAL A 114 6.19 6.34 -0.71
C VAL A 114 7.50 7.06 -0.39
N LEU A 115 7.84 8.09 -1.16
CA LEU A 115 9.08 8.88 -0.96
C LEU A 115 9.19 9.50 0.44
N LYS A 116 8.07 9.78 1.12
CA LYS A 116 8.09 10.29 2.51
C LYS A 116 8.63 9.30 3.54
N TYR A 117 8.54 8.01 3.23
CA TYR A 117 8.92 6.93 4.13
C TYR A 117 10.12 6.14 3.62
N MET A 118 10.64 6.49 2.47
CA MET A 118 11.78 5.85 1.85
C MET A 118 13.07 6.58 2.25
N ASP A 119 14.03 5.81 2.73
CA ASP A 119 15.41 6.26 2.89
C ASP A 119 16.12 6.09 1.53
N GLU A 120 16.34 7.20 0.85
CA GLU A 120 16.88 7.22 -0.51
C GLU A 120 18.28 6.60 -0.57
N ALA A 121 19.13 6.86 0.42
CA ALA A 121 20.48 6.31 0.48
C ALA A 121 20.47 4.79 0.62
N LYS A 122 19.60 4.25 1.50
CA LYS A 122 19.42 2.80 1.64
C LYS A 122 18.82 2.16 0.40
N MET A 123 17.89 2.84 -0.25
CA MET A 123 17.30 2.34 -1.50
C MET A 123 18.35 2.26 -2.61
N GLN A 124 19.17 3.29 -2.78
CA GLN A 124 20.24 3.30 -3.76
C GLN A 124 21.27 2.19 -3.49
N ALA A 125 21.71 2.05 -2.24
CA ALA A 125 22.61 0.98 -1.84
C ALA A 125 22.04 -0.42 -2.15
N ALA A 126 20.74 -0.63 -1.91
CA ALA A 126 20.06 -1.89 -2.23
C ALA A 126 20.01 -2.15 -3.75
N VAL A 127 19.72 -1.13 -4.55
CA VAL A 127 19.72 -1.21 -6.01
C VAL A 127 21.12 -1.55 -6.55
N GLU A 128 22.17 -0.91 -6.06
CA GLU A 128 23.55 -1.21 -6.50
C GLU A 128 23.97 -2.64 -6.10
N LYS A 129 23.61 -3.08 -4.90
CA LYS A 129 23.83 -4.48 -4.48
C LYS A 129 23.10 -5.47 -5.40
N GLN A 130 21.85 -5.16 -5.76
CA GLN A 130 21.09 -5.99 -6.69
C GLN A 130 21.74 -6.07 -8.06
N LYS A 131 22.19 -4.95 -8.63
CA LYS A 131 22.91 -4.92 -9.92
C LYS A 131 24.19 -5.74 -9.87
N THR A 132 24.94 -5.63 -8.77
CA THR A 132 26.18 -6.40 -8.57
C THR A 132 25.89 -7.89 -8.51
N ASN A 133 24.90 -8.31 -7.74
CA ASN A 133 24.47 -9.71 -7.66
C ASN A 133 24.00 -10.25 -9.03
N GLN A 134 23.23 -9.45 -9.77
CA GLN A 134 22.78 -9.80 -11.12
C GLN A 134 23.96 -10.02 -12.08
N ARG A 135 24.95 -9.13 -12.07
CA ARG A 135 26.15 -9.27 -12.90
C ARG A 135 26.93 -10.53 -12.53
N SER A 136 27.04 -10.85 -11.24
CA SER A 136 27.69 -12.08 -10.77
C SER A 136 26.97 -13.33 -11.24
N LEU A 137 25.64 -13.35 -11.16
CA LEU A 137 24.83 -14.49 -11.66
C LEU A 137 24.96 -14.67 -13.18
N ILE A 138 24.97 -13.59 -13.94
CA ILE A 138 25.18 -13.65 -15.39
C ILE A 138 26.55 -14.26 -15.72
N LYS A 139 27.64 -13.84 -15.00
CA LYS A 139 28.97 -14.42 -15.18
C LYS A 139 29.00 -15.92 -14.87
N VAL A 140 28.35 -16.36 -13.79
CA VAL A 140 28.27 -17.79 -13.44
C VAL A 140 27.54 -18.55 -14.53
N ALA A 141 26.39 -18.04 -15.02
CA ALA A 141 25.65 -18.69 -16.10
C ALA A 141 26.47 -18.81 -17.40
N GLN A 142 27.17 -17.74 -17.79
CA GLN A 142 28.06 -17.75 -18.96
C GLN A 142 29.21 -18.76 -18.83
N ASN A 143 29.87 -18.80 -17.68
CA ASN A 143 30.94 -19.76 -17.42
C ASN A 143 30.42 -21.20 -17.44
N TRP A 144 29.22 -21.43 -16.93
CA TRP A 144 28.59 -22.76 -16.96
C TRP A 144 28.31 -23.23 -18.39
N THR A 145 27.76 -22.36 -19.24
CA THR A 145 27.52 -22.67 -20.66
C THR A 145 28.83 -23.01 -21.38
N THR A 146 29.87 -22.19 -21.19
CA THR A 146 31.19 -22.43 -21.78
C THR A 146 31.81 -23.76 -21.32
N ALA A 147 31.65 -24.12 -20.04
CA ALA A 147 32.14 -25.39 -19.51
C ALA A 147 31.40 -26.60 -20.10
N LEU A 148 30.10 -26.51 -20.33
CA LEU A 148 29.29 -27.54 -20.98
C LEU A 148 29.71 -27.74 -22.45
N ASP A 149 29.92 -26.64 -23.19
CA ASP A 149 30.35 -26.66 -24.58
C ASP A 149 31.76 -27.26 -24.75
N ALA A 150 32.64 -27.15 -23.75
CA ALA A 150 33.98 -27.73 -23.76
C ALA A 150 34.00 -29.23 -23.40
N CYS A 151 32.90 -29.77 -22.87
CA CYS A 151 32.75 -31.18 -22.52
C CYS A 151 32.09 -32.03 -23.62
N ASN A 152 31.58 -31.40 -24.70
CA ASN A 152 30.97 -32.04 -25.85
C ASN A 152 31.93 -32.01 -27.06
#